data_fc45c089bef401bfbc508e144b9bfb94
#
_entry.id   fc45c089bef401bfbc508e144b9bfb94
#
_cell.length_a   1.000
_cell.length_b   1.000
_cell.length_c   1.000
_cell.angle_alpha   90.00
_cell.angle_beta   90.00
_cell.angle_gamma   90.00
#
_symmetry.space_group_name_H-M   'P 1'
#
loop_
_entity.id
_entity.type
_entity.pdbx_description
1 polymer ?
#
loop_
_entity_poly.entity_id
_entity_poly.type
_entity_poly.pdbx_seq_one_letter_code
_entity_poly.pdbx_strand_id
1 'polypeptide(L)'
;MRLQPGYESAQTFTKIYEAALNRALQEMENWKRGDDLQPLLVRLAEHCFKAGLPEEEAIRQTMIHYYREEEEQVIRSILHNLYQECKGFGKKSSISKEQETAFLLEEFMKRRYEFRYNTVQDDLEYRQRDSVHFCFKPVDKRVRNSIAINALKEGISAWDRDVDRFLNSEYVPLYNPVEEYLYETGRWDGKDRIRALAGLVPCDNPHWQELFYRWFLSMVAHWRGVDRQHGNNTSPLLVGSQGYRKSTFCRIILPPELRFGYTDSIDFKSKQEAERYLGRFFLINIDEFDQINVSQQGFLKHLLQKPVANLR
;
A
#
# COMPACT_ATOMS: atom_id res chain seq x y z
N MET A 1 -7.30 11.00 -27.31
CA MET A 1 -6.54 12.25 -27.17
C MET A 1 -5.09 11.84 -27.01
N ARG A 2 -4.25 12.03 -28.00
CA ARG A 2 -2.82 11.64 -27.93
C ARG A 2 -2.14 12.65 -27.01
N LEU A 3 -1.61 12.17 -25.90
CA LEU A 3 -0.75 12.96 -25.02
C LEU A 3 0.49 13.40 -25.81
N GLN A 4 0.87 14.66 -25.64
CA GLN A 4 2.03 15.22 -26.34
C GLN A 4 3.31 14.47 -25.95
N PRO A 5 4.19 14.14 -26.91
CA PRO A 5 5.42 13.36 -26.66
C PRO A 5 6.45 14.00 -25.68
N GLY A 6 6.21 15.22 -25.23
CA GLY A 6 7.15 15.99 -24.41
C GLY A 6 7.14 15.68 -22.91
N TYR A 7 6.08 15.09 -22.37
CA TYR A 7 6.00 14.86 -20.91
C TYR A 7 6.64 13.55 -20.47
N GLU A 8 6.57 12.51 -21.31
CA GLU A 8 7.21 11.20 -21.04
C GLU A 8 8.74 11.30 -21.13
N SER A 9 9.27 12.17 -22.01
CA SER A 9 10.70 12.40 -22.15
C SER A 9 11.30 13.12 -20.95
N ALA A 10 10.61 14.07 -20.33
CA ALA A 10 11.15 14.89 -19.24
C ALA A 10 11.39 14.08 -17.95
N GLN A 11 10.51 13.16 -17.57
CA GLN A 11 10.70 12.30 -16.40
C GLN A 11 11.81 11.27 -16.63
N THR A 12 11.91 10.74 -17.84
CA THR A 12 12.98 9.83 -18.23
C THR A 12 14.34 10.54 -18.17
N PHE A 13 14.42 11.75 -18.66
CA PHE A 13 15.65 12.55 -18.62
C PHE A 13 16.10 12.88 -17.20
N THR A 14 15.16 13.20 -16.30
CA THR A 14 15.49 13.44 -14.88
C THR A 14 16.10 12.20 -14.24
N LYS A 15 15.53 11.01 -14.47
CA LYS A 15 16.08 9.74 -13.94
C LYS A 15 17.45 9.40 -14.52
N ILE A 16 17.66 9.64 -15.82
CA ILE A 16 18.99 9.48 -16.47
C ILE A 16 20.00 10.40 -15.81
N TYR A 17 19.63 11.65 -15.58
CA TYR A 17 20.48 12.63 -14.93
C TYR A 17 20.82 12.23 -13.49
N GLU A 18 19.85 11.83 -12.69
CA GLU A 18 20.07 11.38 -11.31
C GLU A 18 21.00 10.16 -11.22
N ALA A 19 20.86 9.22 -12.15
CA ALA A 19 21.76 8.07 -12.23
C ALA A 19 23.19 8.49 -12.63
N ALA A 20 23.34 9.45 -13.54
CA ALA A 20 24.63 10.01 -13.93
C ALA A 20 25.27 10.78 -12.76
N LEU A 21 24.49 11.57 -12.05
CA LEU A 21 24.93 12.32 -10.86
C LEU A 21 25.43 11.39 -9.75
N ASN A 22 24.65 10.36 -9.42
CA ASN A 22 25.02 9.39 -8.39
C ASN A 22 26.35 8.69 -8.73
N ARG A 23 26.60 8.36 -9.99
CA ARG A 23 27.88 7.78 -10.41
C ARG A 23 29.03 8.78 -10.30
N ALA A 24 28.81 10.01 -10.75
CA ALA A 24 29.82 11.05 -10.64
C ALA A 24 30.22 11.29 -9.17
N LEU A 25 29.23 11.30 -8.25
CA LEU A 25 29.47 11.43 -6.82
C LEU A 25 30.19 10.20 -6.23
N GLN A 26 29.87 8.98 -6.68
CA GLN A 26 30.57 7.75 -6.25
C GLN A 26 32.04 7.73 -6.69
N GLU A 27 32.35 8.22 -7.91
CA GLU A 27 33.73 8.33 -8.39
C GLU A 27 34.53 9.38 -7.63
N MET A 28 33.85 10.32 -6.95
CA MET A 28 34.44 11.40 -6.17
C MET A 28 34.20 11.18 -4.65
N GLU A 29 34.73 10.05 -4.14
CA GLU A 29 34.47 9.56 -2.76
C GLU A 29 34.55 10.57 -1.62
N ASN A 30 35.30 11.66 -1.78
CA ASN A 30 35.50 12.70 -0.75
C ASN A 30 34.86 14.04 -1.07
N TRP A 31 34.14 14.18 -2.20
CA TRP A 31 33.52 15.46 -2.55
C TRP A 31 32.35 15.80 -1.64
N LYS A 32 32.34 17.01 -1.11
CA LYS A 32 31.25 17.52 -0.26
C LYS A 32 30.65 18.79 -0.86
N ARG A 33 29.39 19.01 -0.59
CA ARG A 33 28.69 20.23 -1.04
C ARG A 33 29.38 21.47 -0.43
N GLY A 34 29.98 22.26 -1.27
CA GLY A 34 30.80 23.44 -0.92
C GLY A 34 32.25 23.34 -1.37
N ASP A 35 32.70 22.18 -1.83
CA ASP A 35 33.99 22.01 -2.52
C ASP A 35 33.92 22.57 -3.96
N ASP A 36 35.07 22.64 -4.63
CA ASP A 36 35.13 23.03 -6.04
C ASP A 36 34.19 22.12 -6.88
N LEU A 37 33.25 22.75 -7.58
CA LEU A 37 32.25 22.07 -8.36
C LEU A 37 32.77 21.57 -9.72
N GLN A 38 33.82 22.17 -10.26
CA GLN A 38 34.30 21.89 -11.62
C GLN A 38 34.65 20.41 -11.83
N PRO A 39 35.41 19.71 -10.96
CA PRO A 39 35.71 18.32 -11.14
C PRO A 39 34.45 17.42 -11.18
N LEU A 40 33.44 17.73 -10.37
CA LEU A 40 32.17 17.02 -10.37
C LEU A 40 31.41 17.25 -11.67
N LEU A 41 31.38 18.49 -12.17
CA LEU A 41 30.69 18.83 -13.43
C LEU A 41 31.28 18.11 -14.63
N VAL A 42 32.62 17.97 -14.68
CA VAL A 42 33.29 17.21 -15.75
C VAL A 42 32.85 15.75 -15.73
N ARG A 43 32.87 15.08 -14.57
CA ARG A 43 32.45 13.68 -14.45
C ARG A 43 30.95 13.50 -14.75
N LEU A 44 30.14 14.40 -14.23
CA LEU A 44 28.71 14.41 -14.49
C LEU A 44 28.40 14.56 -15.99
N ALA A 45 29.06 15.50 -16.66
CA ALA A 45 28.89 15.73 -18.09
C ALA A 45 29.29 14.51 -18.91
N GLU A 46 30.39 13.82 -18.55
CA GLU A 46 30.81 12.55 -19.20
C GLU A 46 29.73 11.48 -19.06
N HIS A 47 29.17 11.32 -17.86
CA HIS A 47 28.13 10.32 -17.63
C HIS A 47 26.83 10.68 -18.34
N CYS A 48 26.42 11.93 -18.35
CA CYS A 48 25.24 12.41 -19.08
C CYS A 48 25.42 12.18 -20.60
N PHE A 49 26.58 12.52 -21.15
CA PHE A 49 26.88 12.30 -22.56
C PHE A 49 26.85 10.82 -22.94
N LYS A 50 27.53 9.97 -22.14
CA LYS A 50 27.56 8.50 -22.36
C LYS A 50 26.17 7.87 -22.23
N ALA A 51 25.30 8.45 -21.38
CA ALA A 51 23.93 8.02 -21.21
C ALA A 51 22.97 8.47 -22.32
N GLY A 52 23.42 9.35 -23.21
CA GLY A 52 22.60 9.88 -24.29
C GLY A 52 21.63 10.97 -23.85
N LEU A 53 21.90 11.63 -22.73
CA LEU A 53 21.11 12.78 -22.29
C LEU A 53 21.44 13.98 -23.22
N PRO A 54 20.43 14.67 -23.80
CA PRO A 54 20.68 15.86 -24.60
C PRO A 54 21.38 16.96 -23.79
N GLU A 55 22.27 17.71 -24.43
CA GLU A 55 23.07 18.75 -23.80
C GLU A 55 22.21 19.77 -23.03
N GLU A 56 21.19 20.32 -23.67
CA GLU A 56 20.30 21.30 -23.06
C GLU A 56 19.60 20.76 -21.81
N GLU A 57 19.24 19.50 -21.84
CA GLU A 57 18.60 18.85 -20.72
C GLU A 57 19.58 18.57 -19.57
N ALA A 58 20.80 18.17 -19.88
CA ALA A 58 21.88 18.00 -18.90
C ALA A 58 22.18 19.34 -18.21
N ILE A 59 22.28 20.43 -18.98
CA ILE A 59 22.46 21.77 -18.44
C ILE A 59 21.28 22.14 -17.52
N ARG A 60 20.05 21.95 -18.00
CA ARG A 60 18.85 22.30 -17.25
C ARG A 60 18.78 21.57 -15.90
N GLN A 61 19.02 20.27 -15.88
CA GLN A 61 19.02 19.46 -14.67
C GLN A 61 20.15 19.86 -13.71
N THR A 62 21.34 20.13 -14.23
CA THR A 62 22.50 20.59 -13.44
C THR A 62 22.21 21.92 -12.77
N MET A 63 21.55 22.83 -13.48
CA MET A 63 21.14 24.12 -12.94
C MET A 63 20.13 23.97 -11.78
N ILE A 64 19.16 23.06 -11.90
CA ILE A 64 18.20 22.78 -10.81
C ILE A 64 18.92 22.32 -9.53
N HIS A 65 19.98 21.52 -9.67
CA HIS A 65 20.69 20.94 -8.52
C HIS A 65 21.76 21.85 -7.94
N TYR A 66 22.42 22.67 -8.76
CA TYR A 66 23.63 23.44 -8.41
C TYR A 66 23.53 24.92 -8.76
N TYR A 67 22.33 25.50 -8.99
CA TYR A 67 22.16 26.88 -9.37
C TYR A 67 22.73 27.85 -8.31
N ARG A 68 23.73 28.63 -8.76
CA ARG A 68 24.15 29.92 -8.19
C ARG A 68 24.45 30.83 -9.37
N GLU A 69 24.07 32.10 -9.28
CA GLU A 69 24.23 33.03 -10.42
C GLU A 69 25.66 33.09 -10.98
N GLU A 70 26.67 32.98 -10.13
CA GLU A 70 28.09 32.98 -10.50
C GLU A 70 28.54 31.68 -11.19
N GLU A 71 27.82 30.58 -11.05
CA GLU A 71 28.19 29.25 -11.55
C GLU A 71 27.51 28.92 -12.89
N GLU A 72 26.49 29.68 -13.33
CA GLU A 72 25.73 29.35 -14.54
C GLU A 72 26.62 29.28 -15.80
N GLN A 73 27.47 30.27 -16.01
CA GLN A 73 28.36 30.31 -17.17
C GLN A 73 29.40 29.19 -17.12
N VAL A 74 29.87 28.84 -15.93
CA VAL A 74 30.81 27.74 -15.72
C VAL A 74 30.14 26.40 -16.04
N ILE A 75 28.94 26.17 -15.52
CA ILE A 75 28.17 24.96 -15.82
C ILE A 75 27.96 24.81 -17.32
N ARG A 76 27.47 25.88 -17.99
CA ARG A 76 27.24 25.85 -19.43
C ARG A 76 28.52 25.59 -20.22
N SER A 77 29.62 26.26 -19.90
CA SER A 77 30.88 26.10 -20.63
C SER A 77 31.48 24.69 -20.46
N ILE A 78 31.48 24.13 -19.27
CA ILE A 78 32.00 22.78 -19.00
C ILE A 78 31.17 21.72 -19.74
N LEU A 79 29.84 21.75 -19.62
CA LEU A 79 28.99 20.77 -20.29
C LEU A 79 29.10 20.92 -21.82
N HIS A 80 29.06 22.16 -22.35
CA HIS A 80 29.19 22.41 -23.77
C HIS A 80 30.51 21.87 -24.34
N ASN A 81 31.65 22.24 -23.75
CA ASN A 81 32.97 21.80 -24.23
C ASN A 81 33.07 20.27 -24.24
N LEU A 82 32.61 19.61 -23.18
CA LEU A 82 32.67 18.16 -23.10
C LEU A 82 31.77 17.48 -24.14
N TYR A 83 30.56 18.01 -24.37
CA TYR A 83 29.66 17.47 -25.39
C TYR A 83 30.19 17.66 -26.81
N GLN A 84 31.04 18.67 -27.07
CA GLN A 84 31.69 18.89 -28.36
C GLN A 84 32.94 18.01 -28.54
N GLU A 85 33.70 17.77 -27.47
CA GLU A 85 34.94 17.00 -27.52
C GLU A 85 34.73 15.49 -27.52
N CYS A 86 33.68 15.01 -26.88
CA CYS A 86 33.40 13.58 -26.73
C CYS A 86 32.85 12.96 -28.03
N LYS A 87 33.31 11.74 -28.35
CA LYS A 87 32.77 10.93 -29.43
C LYS A 87 31.96 9.77 -28.88
N GLY A 88 30.80 9.51 -29.50
CA GLY A 88 29.98 8.33 -29.14
C GLY A 88 28.85 8.62 -28.17
N PHE A 89 28.12 9.68 -28.42
CA PHE A 89 26.89 10.02 -27.72
C PHE A 89 25.96 8.81 -27.58
N GLY A 90 25.52 8.51 -26.37
CA GLY A 90 24.61 7.40 -26.09
C GLY A 90 25.19 5.99 -26.27
N LYS A 91 26.51 5.84 -26.54
CA LYS A 91 27.11 4.51 -26.76
C LYS A 91 27.25 3.63 -25.52
N LYS A 92 27.20 4.22 -24.33
CA LYS A 92 27.08 3.50 -23.04
C LYS A 92 26.00 4.15 -22.25
N SER A 93 24.81 3.58 -22.30
CA SER A 93 23.78 3.95 -21.32
C SER A 93 24.34 3.80 -19.91
N SER A 94 24.26 4.86 -19.12
CA SER A 94 24.64 4.81 -17.69
C SER A 94 23.69 3.92 -16.90
N ILE A 95 22.57 3.55 -17.49
CA ILE A 95 21.49 2.74 -16.92
C ILE A 95 21.52 1.38 -17.60
N SER A 96 21.56 0.30 -16.83
CA SER A 96 21.39 -1.04 -17.38
C SER A 96 19.97 -1.22 -17.94
N LYS A 97 19.79 -2.19 -18.83
CA LYS A 97 18.43 -2.51 -19.34
C LYS A 97 17.46 -2.86 -18.22
N GLU A 98 17.96 -3.53 -17.19
CA GLU A 98 17.17 -3.89 -16.01
C GLU A 98 16.73 -2.66 -15.22
N GLN A 99 17.63 -1.68 -15.06
CA GLN A 99 17.31 -0.40 -14.43
C GLN A 99 16.29 0.40 -15.25
N GLU A 100 16.48 0.49 -16.56
CA GLU A 100 15.54 1.14 -17.46
C GLU A 100 14.15 0.48 -17.38
N THR A 101 14.11 -0.85 -17.45
CA THR A 101 12.85 -1.61 -17.31
C THR A 101 12.18 -1.34 -15.97
N ALA A 102 12.94 -1.27 -14.86
CA ALA A 102 12.39 -0.99 -13.53
C ALA A 102 11.77 0.41 -13.47
N PHE A 103 12.41 1.43 -14.03
CA PHE A 103 11.87 2.79 -14.08
C PHE A 103 10.61 2.90 -14.93
N LEU A 104 10.64 2.31 -16.12
CA LEU A 104 9.49 2.31 -17.03
C LEU A 104 8.31 1.56 -16.43
N LEU A 105 8.57 0.43 -15.77
CA LEU A 105 7.52 -0.35 -15.08
C LEU A 105 6.92 0.44 -13.92
N GLU A 106 7.73 1.09 -13.10
CA GLU A 106 7.25 1.92 -11.99
C GLU A 106 6.34 3.05 -12.49
N GLU A 107 6.75 3.76 -13.54
CA GLU A 107 5.95 4.82 -14.16
C GLU A 107 4.63 4.28 -14.72
N PHE A 108 4.69 3.17 -15.49
CA PHE A 108 3.52 2.50 -16.02
C PHE A 108 2.53 2.11 -14.91
N MET A 109 3.03 1.48 -13.83
CA MET A 109 2.22 1.04 -12.70
C MET A 109 1.52 2.22 -12.03
N LYS A 110 2.26 3.28 -11.71
CA LYS A 110 1.73 4.49 -11.06
C LYS A 110 0.75 5.27 -11.95
N ARG A 111 0.98 5.29 -13.26
CA ARG A 111 0.12 6.00 -14.22
C ARG A 111 -1.21 5.30 -14.44
N ARG A 112 -1.20 3.96 -14.58
CA ARG A 112 -2.40 3.19 -14.93
C ARG A 112 -3.18 2.67 -13.75
N TYR A 113 -2.51 2.41 -12.65
CA TYR A 113 -3.10 1.73 -11.51
C TYR A 113 -2.87 2.52 -10.23
N GLU A 114 -3.71 2.27 -9.27
CA GLU A 114 -3.53 2.64 -7.88
C GLU A 114 -3.59 1.37 -7.07
N PHE A 115 -2.56 1.15 -6.25
CA PHE A 115 -2.42 -0.05 -5.44
C PHE A 115 -2.44 0.33 -3.97
N ARG A 116 -2.89 -0.61 -3.14
CA ARG A 116 -2.76 -0.54 -1.69
C ARG A 116 -2.67 -1.95 -1.12
N TYR A 117 -2.00 -2.09 0.00
CA TYR A 117 -1.93 -3.35 0.74
C TYR A 117 -2.86 -3.27 1.94
N ASN A 118 -3.94 -4.03 1.92
CA ASN A 118 -4.91 -4.12 3.01
C ASN A 118 -4.33 -4.95 4.15
N THR A 119 -3.90 -4.28 5.22
CA THR A 119 -3.22 -4.90 6.36
C THR A 119 -4.12 -5.80 7.20
N VAL A 120 -5.44 -5.69 7.06
CA VAL A 120 -6.41 -6.52 7.77
C VAL A 120 -6.72 -7.79 7.01
N GLN A 121 -6.96 -7.69 5.70
CA GLN A 121 -7.26 -8.85 4.87
C GLN A 121 -6.02 -9.58 4.40
N ASP A 122 -4.83 -8.99 4.61
CA ASP A 122 -3.54 -9.50 4.11
C ASP A 122 -3.56 -9.67 2.58
N ASP A 123 -4.19 -8.72 1.89
CA ASP A 123 -4.41 -8.77 0.46
C ASP A 123 -3.93 -7.48 -0.23
N LEU A 124 -3.34 -7.65 -1.42
CA LEU A 124 -3.08 -6.56 -2.34
C LEU A 124 -4.37 -6.16 -3.05
N GLU A 125 -4.66 -4.89 -3.06
CA GLU A 125 -5.80 -4.33 -3.76
C GLU A 125 -5.36 -3.33 -4.83
N TYR A 126 -6.13 -3.21 -5.91
CA TYR A 126 -5.89 -2.27 -6.98
C TYR A 126 -7.17 -1.66 -7.51
N ARG A 127 -7.03 -0.50 -8.13
CA ARG A 127 -8.01 0.06 -9.06
C ARG A 127 -7.31 0.65 -10.28
N GLN A 128 -7.99 0.64 -11.42
CA GLN A 128 -7.50 1.32 -12.62
C GLN A 128 -7.88 2.81 -12.53
N ARG A 129 -6.92 3.70 -12.78
CA ARG A 129 -7.17 5.16 -12.71
C ARG A 129 -8.17 5.65 -13.75
N ASP A 130 -8.19 5.02 -14.93
CA ASP A 130 -9.09 5.38 -16.03
C ASP A 130 -10.44 4.66 -15.96
N SER A 131 -10.71 3.90 -14.90
CA SER A 131 -11.97 3.17 -14.75
C SER A 131 -13.05 4.06 -14.13
N VAL A 132 -14.28 3.92 -14.63
CA VAL A 132 -15.48 4.49 -13.98
C VAL A 132 -15.81 3.80 -12.65
N HIS A 133 -15.19 2.65 -12.38
CA HIS A 133 -15.35 1.93 -11.12
C HIS A 133 -14.27 2.36 -10.12
N PHE A 134 -14.68 3.10 -9.11
CA PHE A 134 -13.77 3.63 -8.08
C PHE A 134 -13.41 2.62 -6.98
N CYS A 135 -14.02 1.43 -6.99
CA CYS A 135 -13.78 0.42 -5.96
C CYS A 135 -12.45 -0.31 -6.19
N PHE A 136 -11.69 -0.48 -5.12
CA PHE A 136 -10.54 -1.37 -5.10
C PHE A 136 -10.98 -2.83 -5.21
N LYS A 137 -10.19 -3.65 -5.89
CA LYS A 137 -10.40 -5.08 -6.11
C LYS A 137 -9.13 -5.84 -5.74
N PRO A 138 -9.24 -7.09 -5.27
CA PRO A 138 -8.05 -7.90 -5.01
C PRO A 138 -7.18 -8.11 -6.24
N VAL A 139 -5.86 -8.13 -6.04
CA VAL A 139 -4.88 -8.45 -7.08
C VAL A 139 -4.69 -9.95 -7.16
N ASP A 140 -5.52 -10.62 -7.94
CA ASP A 140 -5.39 -12.05 -8.22
C ASP A 140 -4.34 -12.35 -9.30
N LYS A 141 -4.11 -13.64 -9.58
CA LYS A 141 -3.17 -14.08 -10.63
C LYS A 141 -3.55 -13.56 -12.02
N ARG A 142 -4.83 -13.43 -12.33
CA ARG A 142 -5.30 -12.94 -13.64
C ARG A 142 -4.97 -11.46 -13.81
N VAL A 143 -5.14 -10.68 -12.73
CA VAL A 143 -4.80 -9.25 -12.71
C VAL A 143 -3.29 -9.07 -12.90
N ARG A 144 -2.45 -9.83 -12.20
CA ARG A 144 -0.98 -9.79 -12.34
C ARG A 144 -0.55 -10.05 -13.77
N ASN A 145 -1.06 -11.12 -14.37
CA ASN A 145 -0.79 -11.46 -15.77
C ASN A 145 -1.28 -10.36 -16.73
N SER A 146 -2.44 -9.77 -16.47
CA SER A 146 -2.97 -8.69 -17.31
C SER A 146 -2.10 -7.43 -17.23
N ILE A 147 -1.57 -7.11 -16.05
CA ILE A 147 -0.63 -6.00 -15.85
C ILE A 147 0.65 -6.25 -16.65
N ALA A 148 1.26 -7.45 -16.54
CA ALA A 148 2.47 -7.80 -17.28
C ALA A 148 2.25 -7.71 -18.81
N ILE A 149 1.12 -8.25 -19.32
CA ILE A 149 0.77 -8.16 -20.74
C ILE A 149 0.59 -6.70 -21.18
N ASN A 150 -0.05 -5.87 -20.36
CA ASN A 150 -0.26 -4.46 -20.69
C ASN A 150 1.06 -3.68 -20.68
N ALA A 151 2.00 -3.99 -19.78
CA ALA A 151 3.34 -3.42 -19.78
C ALA A 151 4.08 -3.78 -21.08
N LEU A 152 4.03 -5.06 -21.48
CA LEU A 152 4.64 -5.51 -22.75
C LEU A 152 4.03 -4.80 -23.97
N LYS A 153 2.71 -4.58 -24.00
CA LYS A 153 2.05 -3.85 -25.08
C LYS A 153 2.48 -2.38 -25.19
N GLU A 154 2.94 -1.79 -24.09
CA GLU A 154 3.52 -0.45 -24.07
C GLU A 154 5.04 -0.45 -24.33
N GLY A 155 5.62 -1.58 -24.73
CA GLY A 155 7.04 -1.70 -25.07
C GLY A 155 7.96 -1.90 -23.87
N ILE A 156 7.40 -2.13 -22.67
CA ILE A 156 8.18 -2.35 -21.44
C ILE A 156 8.50 -3.84 -21.34
N SER A 157 9.77 -4.21 -21.43
CA SER A 157 10.23 -5.61 -21.37
C SER A 157 10.21 -6.18 -19.93
N ALA A 158 9.12 -5.95 -19.18
CA ALA A 158 8.94 -6.45 -17.84
C ALA A 158 8.37 -7.88 -17.83
N TRP A 159 8.90 -8.72 -16.93
CA TRP A 159 8.40 -10.08 -16.69
C TRP A 159 7.48 -10.12 -15.49
N ASP A 160 6.72 -11.20 -15.34
CA ASP A 160 5.82 -11.42 -14.21
C ASP A 160 6.53 -11.17 -12.85
N ARG A 161 7.77 -11.64 -12.71
CA ARG A 161 8.61 -11.41 -11.51
C ARG A 161 8.87 -9.93 -11.21
N ASP A 162 8.95 -9.08 -12.23
CA ASP A 162 9.22 -7.65 -12.05
C ASP A 162 7.96 -6.93 -11.58
N VAL A 163 6.80 -7.35 -12.12
CA VAL A 163 5.48 -6.93 -11.64
C VAL A 163 5.28 -7.36 -10.19
N ASP A 164 5.57 -8.62 -9.85
CA ASP A 164 5.46 -9.15 -8.49
C ASP A 164 6.41 -8.42 -7.52
N ARG A 165 7.62 -8.09 -7.96
CA ARG A 165 8.59 -7.33 -7.16
C ARG A 165 8.07 -5.93 -6.83
N PHE A 166 7.47 -5.25 -7.80
CA PHE A 166 6.84 -3.95 -7.57
C PHE A 166 5.67 -4.07 -6.59
N LEU A 167 4.76 -5.02 -6.82
CA LEU A 167 3.56 -5.22 -6.01
C LEU A 167 3.86 -5.59 -4.54
N ASN A 168 5.00 -6.26 -4.29
CA ASN A 168 5.43 -6.65 -2.96
C ASN A 168 6.50 -5.69 -2.37
N SER A 169 6.62 -4.49 -2.92
CA SER A 169 7.56 -3.47 -2.43
C SER A 169 6.86 -2.37 -1.64
N GLU A 170 7.66 -1.52 -0.99
CA GLU A 170 7.19 -0.33 -0.27
C GLU A 170 6.56 0.75 -1.18
N TYR A 171 6.63 0.58 -2.51
CA TYR A 171 5.90 1.43 -3.46
C TYR A 171 4.38 1.25 -3.37
N VAL A 172 3.91 0.15 -2.79
CA VAL A 172 2.50 -0.08 -2.50
C VAL A 172 2.22 0.36 -1.06
N PRO A 173 1.43 1.43 -0.85
CA PRO A 173 1.17 1.95 0.47
C PRO A 173 0.34 0.96 1.30
N LEU A 174 0.65 0.90 2.59
CA LEU A 174 -0.16 0.17 3.55
C LEU A 174 -1.51 0.88 3.75
N TYR A 175 -2.56 0.10 3.82
CA TYR A 175 -3.93 0.54 4.01
C TYR A 175 -4.57 -0.20 5.17
N ASN A 176 -5.06 0.55 6.15
CA ASN A 176 -5.86 -0.01 7.23
C ASN A 176 -7.29 0.53 7.13
N PRO A 177 -8.26 -0.29 6.72
CA PRO A 177 -9.64 0.16 6.53
C PRO A 177 -10.30 0.65 7.81
N VAL A 178 -9.90 0.17 8.98
CA VAL A 178 -10.43 0.62 10.27
C VAL A 178 -9.95 2.03 10.58
N GLU A 179 -8.64 2.29 10.43
CA GLU A 179 -8.08 3.62 10.70
C GLU A 179 -8.62 4.66 9.73
N GLU A 180 -8.79 4.31 8.45
CA GLU A 180 -9.41 5.22 7.47
C GLU A 180 -10.85 5.53 7.82
N TYR A 181 -11.66 4.51 8.13
CA TYR A 181 -13.05 4.70 8.56
C TYR A 181 -13.15 5.60 9.80
N LEU A 182 -12.31 5.38 10.81
CA LEU A 182 -12.29 6.18 12.02
C LEU A 182 -11.83 7.62 11.77
N TYR A 183 -10.88 7.80 10.83
CA TYR A 183 -10.43 9.13 10.42
C TYR A 183 -11.54 9.91 9.70
N GLU A 184 -12.26 9.26 8.78
CA GLU A 184 -13.37 9.86 8.03
C GLU A 184 -14.59 10.17 8.91
N THR A 185 -14.83 9.39 9.97
CA THR A 185 -15.92 9.64 10.94
C THR A 185 -15.73 10.95 11.71
N GLY A 186 -14.49 11.46 11.76
CA GLY A 186 -14.18 12.73 12.40
C GLY A 186 -14.23 12.69 13.92
N ARG A 187 -14.45 13.87 14.52
CA ARG A 187 -14.51 14.00 15.98
C ARG A 187 -15.85 13.54 16.52
N TRP A 188 -15.81 12.87 17.67
CA TRP A 188 -17.00 12.47 18.40
C TRP A 188 -17.87 13.67 18.78
N ASP A 189 -19.16 13.59 18.50
CA ASP A 189 -20.17 14.63 18.75
C ASP A 189 -20.82 14.54 20.15
N GLY A 190 -20.30 13.68 21.02
CA GLY A 190 -20.81 13.48 22.38
C GLY A 190 -21.99 12.52 22.49
N LYS A 191 -22.51 11.95 21.39
CA LYS A 191 -23.67 11.05 21.42
C LYS A 191 -23.25 9.59 21.61
N ASP A 192 -23.86 8.92 22.58
CA ASP A 192 -23.62 7.49 22.81
C ASP A 192 -24.47 6.61 21.89
N ARG A 193 -23.90 6.33 20.73
CA ARG A 193 -24.56 5.48 19.73
C ARG A 193 -24.45 4.00 20.05
N ILE A 194 -23.47 3.60 20.86
CA ILE A 194 -23.26 2.19 21.21
C ILE A 194 -24.37 1.72 22.16
N ARG A 195 -24.65 2.47 23.22
CA ARG A 195 -25.77 2.14 24.12
C ARG A 195 -27.12 2.27 23.42
N ALA A 196 -27.27 3.24 22.51
CA ALA A 196 -28.48 3.36 21.70
C ALA A 196 -28.68 2.12 20.80
N LEU A 197 -27.61 1.62 20.17
CA LEU A 197 -27.65 0.37 19.38
C LEU A 197 -28.00 -0.83 20.25
N ALA A 198 -27.36 -0.96 21.42
CA ALA A 198 -27.67 -2.03 22.37
C ALA A 198 -29.17 -1.99 22.83
N GLY A 199 -29.73 -0.79 23.01
CA GLY A 199 -31.12 -0.59 23.39
C GLY A 199 -32.16 -1.03 22.34
N LEU A 200 -31.75 -1.29 21.10
CA LEU A 200 -32.62 -1.86 20.07
C LEU A 200 -32.85 -3.37 20.25
N VAL A 201 -32.07 -4.03 21.10
CA VAL A 201 -32.22 -5.45 21.40
C VAL A 201 -33.12 -5.58 22.62
N PRO A 202 -34.37 -6.16 22.52
CA PRO A 202 -35.19 -6.47 23.66
C PRO A 202 -34.47 -7.48 24.57
N CYS A 203 -34.18 -7.09 25.79
CA CYS A 203 -33.40 -7.92 26.71
C CYS A 203 -33.83 -7.65 28.16
N ASP A 204 -34.06 -8.70 28.93
CA ASP A 204 -34.42 -8.64 30.34
C ASP A 204 -33.21 -8.44 31.27
N ASN A 205 -31.99 -8.53 30.74
CA ASN A 205 -30.78 -8.30 31.51
C ASN A 205 -30.57 -6.80 31.77
N PRO A 206 -30.66 -6.30 33.01
CA PRO A 206 -30.53 -4.88 33.31
C PRO A 206 -29.11 -4.33 32.99
N HIS A 207 -28.11 -5.20 32.88
CA HIS A 207 -26.74 -4.82 32.61
C HIS A 207 -26.38 -4.91 31.10
N TRP A 208 -27.31 -5.32 30.22
CA TRP A 208 -27.07 -5.57 28.84
C TRP A 208 -26.39 -4.40 28.12
N GLN A 209 -26.93 -3.20 28.23
CA GLN A 209 -26.40 -2.03 27.52
C GLN A 209 -24.95 -1.69 27.94
N GLU A 210 -24.67 -1.81 29.27
CA GLU A 210 -23.34 -1.53 29.79
C GLU A 210 -22.32 -2.60 29.38
N LEU A 211 -22.70 -3.88 29.43
CA LEU A 211 -21.84 -4.99 29.01
C LEU A 211 -21.58 -4.94 27.51
N PHE A 212 -22.61 -4.65 26.70
CA PHE A 212 -22.49 -4.47 25.27
C PHE A 212 -21.56 -3.29 24.92
N TYR A 213 -21.70 -2.17 25.63
CA TYR A 213 -20.84 -1.00 25.45
C TYR A 213 -19.36 -1.35 25.69
N ARG A 214 -19.04 -2.00 26.78
CA ARG A 214 -17.67 -2.42 27.10
C ARG A 214 -17.11 -3.40 26.08
N TRP A 215 -17.90 -4.39 25.71
CA TRP A 215 -17.52 -5.35 24.68
C TRP A 215 -17.23 -4.66 23.33
N PHE A 216 -18.10 -3.74 22.92
CA PHE A 216 -17.95 -3.02 21.66
C PHE A 216 -16.67 -2.18 21.63
N LEU A 217 -16.37 -1.46 22.70
CA LEU A 217 -15.13 -0.70 22.82
C LEU A 217 -13.90 -1.60 22.78
N SER A 218 -13.95 -2.74 23.47
CA SER A 218 -12.87 -3.73 23.44
C SER A 218 -12.67 -4.31 22.04
N MET A 219 -13.75 -4.61 21.32
CA MET A 219 -13.71 -5.08 19.94
C MET A 219 -12.99 -4.06 19.03
N VAL A 220 -13.36 -2.79 19.09
CA VAL A 220 -12.72 -1.73 18.28
C VAL A 220 -11.26 -1.51 18.69
N ALA A 221 -10.94 -1.60 19.98
CA ALA A 221 -9.55 -1.53 20.47
C ALA A 221 -8.69 -2.65 19.89
N HIS A 222 -9.24 -3.86 19.74
CA HIS A 222 -8.57 -4.97 19.07
C HIS A 222 -8.33 -4.70 17.58
N TRP A 223 -9.32 -4.18 16.86
CA TRP A 223 -9.17 -3.83 15.44
C TRP A 223 -8.04 -2.83 15.21
N ARG A 224 -7.85 -1.91 16.16
CA ARG A 224 -6.78 -0.90 16.13
C ARG A 224 -5.44 -1.41 16.66
N GLY A 225 -5.40 -2.62 17.20
CA GLY A 225 -4.18 -3.17 17.81
C GLY A 225 -3.69 -2.39 19.05
N VAL A 226 -4.60 -1.66 19.73
CA VAL A 226 -4.28 -0.85 20.93
C VAL A 226 -3.97 -1.75 22.12
N ASP A 227 -4.71 -2.85 22.27
CA ASP A 227 -4.45 -3.86 23.29
C ASP A 227 -3.90 -5.13 22.64
N ARG A 228 -2.61 -5.40 22.89
CA ARG A 228 -1.92 -6.62 22.43
C ARG A 228 -1.63 -7.61 23.57
N GLN A 229 -1.99 -7.27 24.79
CA GLN A 229 -1.73 -8.11 25.97
C GLN A 229 -2.93 -8.97 26.36
N HIS A 230 -4.14 -8.48 26.12
CA HIS A 230 -5.36 -9.14 26.54
C HIS A 230 -6.24 -9.49 25.33
N GLY A 231 -6.77 -10.71 25.32
CA GLY A 231 -7.80 -11.10 24.37
C GLY A 231 -9.15 -10.49 24.74
N ASN A 232 -10.08 -10.41 23.79
CA ASN A 232 -11.47 -10.03 24.08
C ASN A 232 -12.20 -11.25 24.65
N ASN A 233 -12.01 -11.49 25.94
CA ASN A 233 -12.47 -12.71 26.64
C ASN A 233 -13.98 -12.84 26.79
N THR A 234 -14.72 -11.77 26.46
CA THR A 234 -16.20 -11.74 26.56
C THR A 234 -16.80 -11.53 25.17
N SER A 235 -17.95 -12.13 24.96
CA SER A 235 -18.71 -12.02 23.72
C SER A 235 -20.20 -12.00 24.04
N PRO A 236 -21.01 -11.18 23.38
CA PRO A 236 -22.46 -11.23 23.57
C PRO A 236 -23.01 -12.56 23.04
N LEU A 237 -23.91 -13.18 23.78
CA LEU A 237 -24.67 -14.34 23.38
C LEU A 237 -26.15 -13.95 23.24
N LEU A 238 -26.66 -13.96 22.01
CA LEU A 238 -28.03 -13.63 21.70
C LEU A 238 -28.92 -14.90 21.71
N VAL A 239 -29.72 -15.09 22.73
CA VAL A 239 -30.63 -16.21 22.87
C VAL A 239 -32.05 -15.76 22.54
N GLY A 240 -32.78 -16.56 21.76
CA GLY A 240 -34.19 -16.25 21.42
C GLY A 240 -34.68 -17.15 20.29
N SER A 241 -35.99 -17.16 20.07
CA SER A 241 -36.64 -17.99 19.03
C SER A 241 -36.13 -17.67 17.62
N GLN A 242 -36.32 -18.58 16.70
CA GLN A 242 -36.03 -18.39 15.27
C GLN A 242 -36.85 -17.20 14.71
N GLY A 243 -36.32 -16.43 13.81
CA GLY A 243 -36.99 -15.29 13.17
C GLY A 243 -36.78 -13.95 13.88
N TYR A 244 -36.18 -13.90 15.08
CA TYR A 244 -35.94 -12.63 15.83
C TYR A 244 -34.77 -11.80 15.27
N ARG A 245 -34.30 -12.09 14.06
CA ARG A 245 -33.29 -11.32 13.35
C ARG A 245 -31.92 -11.17 14.07
N LYS A 246 -31.54 -12.16 14.91
CA LYS A 246 -30.29 -12.15 15.67
C LYS A 246 -29.08 -12.01 14.75
N SER A 247 -28.97 -12.84 13.71
CA SER A 247 -27.86 -12.81 12.74
C SER A 247 -27.86 -11.51 11.91
N THR A 248 -29.04 -10.94 11.63
CA THR A 248 -29.16 -9.61 11.00
C THR A 248 -28.57 -8.52 11.90
N PHE A 249 -28.89 -8.56 13.20
CA PHE A 249 -28.30 -7.62 14.16
C PHE A 249 -26.78 -7.74 14.20
N CYS A 250 -26.24 -8.95 14.30
CA CYS A 250 -24.78 -9.16 14.27
C CYS A 250 -24.13 -8.55 13.02
N ARG A 251 -24.78 -8.66 11.87
CA ARG A 251 -24.26 -8.11 10.61
C ARG A 251 -24.27 -6.59 10.57
N ILE A 252 -25.26 -5.95 11.16
CA ILE A 252 -25.38 -4.47 11.17
C ILE A 252 -24.53 -3.80 12.25
N ILE A 253 -23.92 -4.55 13.16
CA ILE A 253 -22.94 -4.02 14.11
C ILE A 253 -21.76 -3.35 13.37
N LEU A 254 -21.35 -3.94 12.26
CA LEU A 254 -20.34 -3.32 11.40
C LEU A 254 -20.97 -2.28 10.48
N PRO A 255 -20.35 -1.10 10.36
CA PRO A 255 -20.74 -0.11 9.36
C PRO A 255 -20.61 -0.69 7.94
N PRO A 256 -21.34 -0.16 6.95
CA PRO A 256 -21.33 -0.68 5.58
C PRO A 256 -19.93 -0.83 4.99
N GLU A 257 -19.05 0.13 5.30
CA GLU A 257 -17.67 0.23 4.80
C GLU A 257 -16.77 -0.89 5.33
N LEU A 258 -17.07 -1.41 6.54
CA LEU A 258 -16.32 -2.49 7.20
C LEU A 258 -17.01 -3.86 7.14
N ARG A 259 -18.16 -4.00 6.46
CA ARG A 259 -18.92 -5.27 6.39
C ARG A 259 -18.19 -6.40 5.68
N PHE A 260 -17.21 -6.13 4.85
CA PHE A 260 -16.36 -7.17 4.30
C PHE A 260 -15.60 -7.95 5.39
N GLY A 261 -15.41 -7.36 6.56
CA GLY A 261 -14.84 -7.98 7.74
C GLY A 261 -15.84 -8.76 8.62
N TYR A 262 -17.05 -9.04 8.13
CA TYR A 262 -18.02 -9.87 8.81
C TYR A 262 -18.05 -11.29 8.21
N THR A 263 -18.13 -12.29 9.08
CA THR A 263 -18.45 -13.66 8.66
C THR A 263 -19.35 -14.34 9.68
N ASP A 264 -20.22 -15.21 9.19
CA ASP A 264 -21.06 -16.14 9.99
C ASP A 264 -20.74 -17.61 9.66
N SER A 265 -19.68 -17.83 8.91
CA SER A 265 -19.25 -19.15 8.46
C SER A 265 -17.81 -19.42 8.93
N ILE A 266 -17.66 -20.03 10.10
CA ILE A 266 -16.36 -20.46 10.62
C ILE A 266 -16.35 -21.99 10.80
N ASP A 267 -15.32 -22.66 10.25
CA ASP A 267 -15.12 -24.09 10.46
C ASP A 267 -14.12 -24.34 11.60
N PHE A 268 -14.62 -24.88 12.71
CA PHE A 268 -13.80 -25.27 13.87
C PHE A 268 -13.08 -26.61 13.71
N LYS A 269 -13.28 -27.34 12.61
CA LYS A 269 -12.57 -28.61 12.34
C LYS A 269 -11.10 -28.37 12.01
N SER A 270 -10.81 -27.25 11.34
CA SER A 270 -9.45 -26.83 11.02
C SER A 270 -9.01 -25.70 11.95
N LYS A 271 -8.14 -26.04 12.91
CA LYS A 271 -7.59 -25.04 13.85
C LYS A 271 -6.83 -23.91 13.13
N GLN A 272 -6.07 -24.26 12.12
CA GLN A 272 -5.27 -23.32 11.34
C GLN A 272 -6.15 -22.33 10.55
N GLU A 273 -7.25 -22.84 9.99
CA GLU A 273 -8.19 -22.00 9.26
C GLU A 273 -8.98 -21.09 10.20
N ALA A 274 -9.46 -21.61 11.33
CA ALA A 274 -10.13 -20.80 12.36
C ALA A 274 -9.21 -19.68 12.91
N GLU A 275 -7.91 -19.93 13.08
CA GLU A 275 -6.95 -18.90 13.45
C GLU A 275 -6.76 -17.84 12.36
N ARG A 276 -6.77 -18.22 11.07
CA ARG A 276 -6.73 -17.27 9.96
C ARG A 276 -7.95 -16.34 9.94
N TYR A 277 -9.13 -16.84 10.34
CA TYR A 277 -10.34 -16.03 10.44
C TYR A 277 -10.18 -14.88 11.45
N LEU A 278 -9.49 -15.12 12.58
CA LEU A 278 -9.20 -14.06 13.56
C LEU A 278 -8.36 -12.91 12.99
N GLY A 279 -7.49 -13.20 12.04
CA GLY A 279 -6.66 -12.19 11.38
C GLY A 279 -7.37 -11.45 10.24
N ARG A 280 -8.45 -12.02 9.69
CA ARG A 280 -9.11 -11.51 8.48
C ARG A 280 -10.45 -10.81 8.74
N PHE A 281 -11.13 -11.15 9.83
CA PHE A 281 -12.48 -10.68 10.10
C PHE A 281 -12.54 -9.83 11.36
N PHE A 282 -13.28 -8.74 11.28
CA PHE A 282 -13.54 -7.84 12.40
C PHE A 282 -14.56 -8.40 13.38
N LEU A 283 -15.54 -9.12 12.85
CA LEU A 283 -16.62 -9.74 13.60
C LEU A 283 -16.95 -11.12 13.03
N ILE A 284 -16.78 -12.12 13.86
CA ILE A 284 -17.15 -13.50 13.56
C ILE A 284 -18.42 -13.83 14.36
N ASN A 285 -19.51 -14.05 13.66
CA ASN A 285 -20.75 -14.53 14.26
C ASN A 285 -20.75 -16.07 14.24
N ILE A 286 -20.81 -16.68 15.41
CA ILE A 286 -20.96 -18.13 15.55
C ILE A 286 -22.43 -18.40 15.66
N ASP A 287 -23.09 -18.70 14.55
CA ASP A 287 -24.49 -19.11 14.54
C ASP A 287 -24.63 -20.54 15.07
N GLU A 288 -25.79 -20.90 15.58
CA GLU A 288 -26.08 -22.23 16.15
C GLU A 288 -25.02 -22.69 17.19
N PHE A 289 -24.67 -21.81 18.12
CA PHE A 289 -23.65 -22.04 19.15
C PHE A 289 -23.89 -23.31 19.99
N ASP A 290 -25.15 -23.74 20.12
CA ASP A 290 -25.58 -24.96 20.81
C ASP A 290 -25.13 -26.25 20.11
N GLN A 291 -24.78 -26.21 18.83
CA GLN A 291 -24.26 -27.34 18.06
C GLN A 291 -22.75 -27.56 18.22
N ILE A 292 -22.06 -26.64 18.89
CA ILE A 292 -20.62 -26.77 19.13
C ILE A 292 -20.36 -27.93 20.13
N ASN A 293 -19.59 -28.93 19.69
CA ASN A 293 -19.24 -30.06 20.53
C ASN A 293 -18.17 -29.72 21.59
N VAL A 294 -18.03 -30.59 22.61
CA VAL A 294 -17.14 -30.33 23.77
C VAL A 294 -15.68 -30.09 23.36
N SER A 295 -15.17 -30.78 22.32
CA SER A 295 -13.79 -30.59 21.83
C SER A 295 -13.59 -29.24 21.15
N GLN A 296 -14.59 -28.76 20.43
CA GLN A 296 -14.60 -27.46 19.80
C GLN A 296 -14.73 -26.31 20.84
N GLN A 297 -15.47 -26.54 21.93
CA GLN A 297 -15.58 -25.56 23.03
C GLN A 297 -14.23 -25.24 23.66
N GLY A 298 -13.37 -26.26 23.88
CA GLY A 298 -12.03 -26.07 24.39
C GLY A 298 -11.16 -25.20 23.46
N PHE A 299 -11.27 -25.46 22.17
CA PHE A 299 -10.57 -24.69 21.15
C PHE A 299 -11.10 -23.25 21.04
N LEU A 300 -12.43 -23.05 21.08
CA LEU A 300 -13.04 -21.73 21.09
C LEU A 300 -12.60 -20.89 22.29
N LYS A 301 -12.54 -21.48 23.51
CA LYS A 301 -12.02 -20.79 24.70
C LYS A 301 -10.57 -20.33 24.48
N HIS A 302 -9.75 -21.17 23.86
CA HIS A 302 -8.37 -20.80 23.51
C HIS A 302 -8.33 -19.64 22.52
N LEU A 303 -9.17 -19.64 21.49
CA LEU A 303 -9.26 -18.54 20.50
C LEU A 303 -9.67 -17.21 21.13
N LEU A 304 -10.67 -17.23 22.02
CA LEU A 304 -11.17 -16.02 22.72
C LEU A 304 -10.12 -15.42 23.66
N GLN A 305 -9.18 -16.22 24.16
CA GLN A 305 -8.12 -15.76 25.07
C GLN A 305 -6.86 -15.27 24.35
N LYS A 306 -6.74 -15.52 23.04
CA LYS A 306 -5.57 -15.07 22.27
C LYS A 306 -5.62 -13.55 22.06
N PRO A 307 -4.61 -12.81 22.53
CA PRO A 307 -4.49 -11.39 22.24
C PRO A 307 -4.03 -11.11 20.80
N VAL A 308 -3.26 -12.03 20.22
CA VAL A 308 -2.72 -11.91 18.85
C VAL A 308 -2.76 -13.29 18.18
N ALA A 309 -3.29 -13.37 16.97
CA ALA A 309 -3.19 -14.54 16.12
C ALA A 309 -1.86 -14.48 15.32
N ASN A 310 -0.91 -15.33 15.63
CA ASN A 310 0.32 -15.47 14.86
C ASN A 310 0.04 -16.40 13.67
N LEU A 311 -0.22 -15.82 12.50
CA LEU A 311 -0.28 -16.53 11.24
C LEU A 311 1.14 -16.65 10.69
N ARG A 312 1.66 -17.90 10.63
CA ARG A 312 2.88 -18.24 9.90
C ARG A 312 2.54 -18.82 8.54
#